data_1a7399d27041c7e3a8ee2f371d595bec
#
_entry.id   1a7399d27041c7e3a8ee2f371d595bec
#
_cell.length_a   1.000
_cell.length_b   1.000
_cell.length_c   1.000
_cell.angle_alpha   90.00
_cell.angle_beta   90.00
_cell.angle_gamma   90.00
#
_symmetry.space_group_name_H-M   'P 1'
#
loop_
_entity.id
_entity.type
_entity.pdbx_description
1 polymer ?
#
loop_
_entity_poly.entity_id
_entity_poly.type
_entity_poly.pdbx_seq_one_letter_code
_entity_poly.pdbx_strand_id
1 'polypeptide(L)'
;MTTFLNKFFSLPKELWNNRRLIWKLSKNDFKTRYAGSYLGIIWAFVQPVITVLVYWLVFEKGFSAKAEMFKSGVEVPFVVYLTSGLVPWFFFSEAVSQSTNALLEYNYLVKKVVFKISILPLIKIIAACFIHVFFVGVLLLIYFLYGYGFTPYLFQLVYYSFCMAILVLALSYTFCSVVIFFRDLSQIVAIALQIGMWATPIMWSITRVEGTVFETIFKLNPLYYIVNGYRQSLFGHTWFFQDWQLTLYFWVVTILLFAFGTVVFKRLKPHFADVL
;
A
#
# COMPACT_ATOMS: atom_id res chain seq x y z
N MET A 1 2.05 28.25 16.38
CA MET A 1 1.01 27.44 15.69
C MET A 1 1.00 27.69 14.18
N THR A 2 1.05 28.92 13.71
CA THR A 2 1.12 29.30 12.28
C THR A 2 2.31 28.69 11.53
N THR A 3 3.48 28.61 12.15
CA THR A 3 4.71 28.04 11.55
C THR A 3 4.63 26.52 11.31
N PHE A 4 3.90 25.77 12.15
CA PHE A 4 3.71 24.32 12.01
C PHE A 4 2.73 24.01 10.86
N LEU A 5 1.61 24.71 10.81
CA LEU A 5 0.61 24.57 9.74
C LEU A 5 1.20 24.93 8.37
N ASN A 6 1.96 26.02 8.27
CA ASN A 6 2.65 26.37 7.02
C ASN A 6 3.68 25.33 6.59
N LYS A 7 4.37 24.70 7.53
CA LYS A 7 5.29 23.59 7.25
C LYS A 7 4.56 22.33 6.80
N PHE A 8 3.39 22.02 7.37
CA PHE A 8 2.60 20.86 7.00
C PHE A 8 2.06 20.97 5.57
N PHE A 9 1.43 22.09 5.22
CA PHE A 9 0.84 22.28 3.88
C PHE A 9 1.87 22.54 2.77
N SER A 10 3.13 22.81 3.11
CA SER A 10 4.16 23.05 2.09
C SER A 10 4.50 21.80 1.27
N LEU A 11 4.49 20.59 1.87
CA LEU A 11 4.77 19.34 1.14
C LEU A 11 3.70 19.01 0.09
N PRO A 12 2.40 18.94 0.41
CA PRO A 12 1.37 18.70 -0.60
C PRO A 12 1.42 19.71 -1.75
N LYS A 13 1.65 20.98 -1.47
CA LYS A 13 1.80 22.03 -2.49
C LYS A 13 3.03 21.82 -3.37
N GLU A 14 4.14 21.42 -2.78
CA GLU A 14 5.38 21.10 -3.51
C GLU A 14 5.19 19.88 -4.44
N LEU A 15 4.53 18.83 -3.96
CA LEU A 15 4.19 17.65 -4.75
C LEU A 15 3.28 18.01 -5.95
N TRP A 16 2.25 18.82 -5.70
CA TRP A 16 1.35 19.25 -6.77
C TRP A 16 2.03 20.09 -7.84
N ASN A 17 2.89 21.02 -7.43
CA ASN A 17 3.64 21.86 -8.37
C ASN A 17 4.60 21.06 -9.24
N ASN A 18 5.14 19.96 -8.75
CA ASN A 18 6.07 19.09 -9.45
C ASN A 18 5.41 17.85 -10.11
N ARG A 19 4.08 17.77 -10.20
CA ARG A 19 3.36 16.60 -10.69
C ARG A 19 3.80 16.06 -12.06
N ARG A 20 4.19 16.96 -12.99
CA ARG A 20 4.70 16.55 -14.33
C ARG A 20 6.06 15.86 -14.23
N LEU A 21 6.94 16.40 -13.39
CA LEU A 21 8.25 15.82 -13.13
C LEU A 21 8.12 14.46 -12.41
N ILE A 22 7.27 14.40 -11.38
CA ILE A 22 6.97 13.16 -10.64
C ILE A 22 6.49 12.09 -11.61
N TRP A 23 5.51 12.39 -12.47
CA TRP A 23 4.98 11.44 -13.44
C TRP A 23 6.05 10.92 -14.43
N LYS A 24 6.90 11.83 -14.96
CA LYS A 24 7.98 11.47 -15.86
C LYS A 24 9.02 10.57 -15.20
N LEU A 25 9.42 10.93 -13.97
CA LEU A 25 10.39 10.15 -13.21
C LEU A 25 9.83 8.79 -12.77
N SER A 26 8.54 8.70 -12.37
CA SER A 26 7.91 7.44 -12.00
C SER A 26 7.83 6.46 -13.18
N LYS A 27 7.51 6.96 -14.38
CA LYS A 27 7.56 6.12 -15.60
C LYS A 27 8.97 5.62 -15.89
N ASN A 28 9.97 6.47 -15.70
CA ASN A 28 11.36 6.08 -15.91
C ASN A 28 11.81 5.06 -14.85
N ASP A 29 11.50 5.30 -13.57
CA ASP A 29 11.82 4.39 -12.46
C ASP A 29 11.23 2.99 -12.71
N PHE A 30 9.95 2.95 -13.13
CA PHE A 30 9.30 1.70 -13.47
C PHE A 30 9.99 0.95 -14.62
N LYS A 31 10.40 1.64 -15.67
CA LYS A 31 11.12 1.04 -16.80
C LYS A 31 12.51 0.55 -16.43
N THR A 32 13.27 1.37 -15.69
CA THR A 32 14.66 1.06 -15.35
C THR A 32 14.78 -0.05 -14.32
N ARG A 33 13.79 -0.23 -13.46
CA ARG A 33 13.77 -1.31 -12.45
C ARG A 33 13.92 -2.70 -13.06
N TYR A 34 13.36 -2.91 -14.24
CA TYR A 34 13.38 -4.20 -14.94
C TYR A 34 14.33 -4.20 -16.15
N ALA A 35 15.06 -3.10 -16.37
CA ALA A 35 16.05 -3.00 -17.43
C ALA A 35 17.25 -3.90 -17.11
N GLY A 36 17.73 -4.64 -18.11
CA GLY A 36 18.86 -5.57 -17.98
C GLY A 36 18.49 -7.01 -17.62
N SER A 37 17.23 -7.29 -17.32
CA SER A 37 16.73 -8.67 -17.18
C SER A 37 16.20 -9.21 -18.51
N TYR A 38 16.43 -10.51 -18.80
CA TYR A 38 15.95 -11.15 -20.03
C TYR A 38 14.42 -11.09 -20.19
N LEU A 39 13.67 -11.31 -19.13
CA LEU A 39 12.21 -11.23 -19.11
C LEU A 39 11.70 -9.79 -18.82
N GLY A 40 12.61 -8.88 -18.45
CA GLY A 40 12.28 -7.50 -18.23
C GLY A 40 11.12 -7.30 -17.23
N ILE A 41 10.15 -6.51 -17.66
CA ILE A 41 8.97 -6.11 -16.85
C ILE A 41 8.05 -7.28 -16.49
N ILE A 42 8.15 -8.42 -17.17
CA ILE A 42 7.31 -9.59 -16.90
C ILE A 42 7.49 -10.07 -15.45
N TRP A 43 8.68 -9.94 -14.89
CA TRP A 43 8.95 -10.29 -13.49
C TRP A 43 8.08 -9.54 -12.48
N ALA A 44 7.65 -8.31 -12.81
CA ALA A 44 6.73 -7.55 -11.96
C ALA A 44 5.39 -8.27 -11.73
N PHE A 45 4.99 -9.09 -12.70
CA PHE A 45 3.70 -9.77 -12.69
C PHE A 45 3.82 -11.24 -12.28
N VAL A 46 4.92 -11.91 -12.67
CA VAL A 46 5.13 -13.34 -12.41
C VAL A 46 5.16 -13.63 -10.92
N GLN A 47 5.92 -12.88 -10.13
CA GLN A 47 6.08 -13.16 -8.70
C GLN A 47 4.75 -13.09 -7.92
N PRO A 48 3.91 -12.03 -8.02
CA PRO A 48 2.62 -12.00 -7.36
C PRO A 48 1.65 -13.09 -7.86
N VAL A 49 1.64 -13.39 -9.17
CA VAL A 49 0.79 -14.45 -9.73
C VAL A 49 1.17 -15.80 -9.14
N ILE A 50 2.46 -16.14 -9.11
CA ILE A 50 2.94 -17.38 -8.49
C ILE A 50 2.56 -17.44 -7.01
N THR A 51 2.68 -16.33 -6.28
CA THR A 51 2.29 -16.25 -4.86
C THR A 51 0.79 -16.57 -4.67
N VAL A 52 -0.08 -15.99 -5.49
CA VAL A 52 -1.53 -16.29 -5.46
C VAL A 52 -1.79 -17.75 -5.77
N LEU A 53 -1.15 -18.30 -6.80
CA LEU A 53 -1.30 -19.72 -7.19
C LEU A 53 -0.83 -20.67 -6.08
N VAL A 54 0.32 -20.42 -5.47
CA VAL A 54 0.84 -21.23 -4.37
C VAL A 54 -0.11 -21.21 -3.18
N TYR A 55 -0.56 -20.02 -2.78
CA TYR A 55 -1.50 -19.90 -1.64
C TYR A 55 -2.85 -20.54 -1.96
N TRP A 56 -3.35 -20.37 -3.18
CA TRP A 56 -4.57 -21.05 -3.61
C TRP A 56 -4.42 -22.57 -3.51
N LEU A 57 -3.35 -23.14 -4.06
CA LEU A 57 -3.08 -24.60 -3.99
C LEU A 57 -2.97 -25.09 -2.55
N VAL A 58 -2.19 -24.40 -1.71
CA VAL A 58 -1.95 -24.80 -0.32
C VAL A 58 -3.25 -24.70 0.51
N PHE A 59 -3.93 -23.59 0.46
CA PHE A 59 -5.09 -23.36 1.34
C PHE A 59 -6.35 -24.03 0.82
N GLU A 60 -6.66 -23.93 -0.47
CA GLU A 60 -7.89 -24.52 -1.02
C GLU A 60 -7.76 -26.02 -1.24
N LYS A 61 -6.66 -26.49 -1.85
CA LYS A 61 -6.46 -27.92 -2.15
C LYS A 61 -5.79 -28.68 -1.01
N GLY A 62 -4.81 -28.07 -0.33
CA GLY A 62 -4.09 -28.70 0.78
C GLY A 62 -4.89 -28.71 2.08
N PHE A 63 -5.37 -27.55 2.52
CA PHE A 63 -6.11 -27.41 3.79
C PHE A 63 -7.63 -27.42 3.64
N SER A 64 -8.15 -27.61 2.43
CA SER A 64 -9.61 -27.59 2.15
C SER A 64 -10.30 -26.34 2.71
N ALA A 65 -9.65 -25.17 2.55
CA ALA A 65 -10.21 -23.91 2.99
C ALA A 65 -11.56 -23.69 2.31
N LYS A 66 -12.59 -23.48 3.14
CA LYS A 66 -13.96 -23.29 2.67
C LYS A 66 -14.17 -21.87 2.17
N ALA A 67 -15.21 -21.71 1.34
CA ALA A 67 -15.71 -20.41 0.96
C ALA A 67 -16.13 -19.59 2.20
N GLU A 68 -15.95 -18.28 2.12
CA GLU A 68 -16.36 -17.34 3.19
C GLU A 68 -17.75 -16.79 2.90
N MET A 69 -18.61 -16.81 3.92
CA MET A 69 -19.97 -16.26 3.84
C MET A 69 -19.97 -14.81 4.30
N PHE A 70 -20.38 -13.90 3.44
CA PHE A 70 -20.55 -12.49 3.80
C PHE A 70 -21.92 -12.20 4.39
N LYS A 71 -22.04 -11.12 5.16
CA LYS A 71 -23.35 -10.67 5.72
C LYS A 71 -24.40 -10.36 4.65
N SER A 72 -23.95 -10.08 3.43
CA SER A 72 -24.79 -9.94 2.23
C SER A 72 -25.45 -11.25 1.75
N GLY A 73 -25.10 -12.38 2.36
CA GLY A 73 -25.53 -13.72 1.93
C GLY A 73 -24.72 -14.27 0.73
N VAL A 74 -23.68 -13.57 0.29
CA VAL A 74 -22.82 -14.00 -0.80
C VAL A 74 -21.77 -14.99 -0.27
N GLU A 75 -21.73 -16.18 -0.86
CA GLU A 75 -20.70 -17.17 -0.62
C GLU A 75 -19.53 -16.90 -1.58
N VAL A 76 -18.33 -16.67 -1.04
CA VAL A 76 -17.15 -16.28 -1.80
C VAL A 76 -16.13 -17.40 -1.80
N PRO A 77 -15.77 -17.99 -2.96
CA PRO A 77 -14.71 -18.99 -3.08
C PRO A 77 -13.40 -18.46 -2.50
N PHE A 78 -12.65 -19.35 -1.84
CA PHE A 78 -11.46 -18.94 -1.11
C PHE A 78 -10.45 -18.20 -1.98
N VAL A 79 -10.25 -18.60 -3.24
CA VAL A 79 -9.32 -17.94 -4.18
C VAL A 79 -9.68 -16.47 -4.41
N VAL A 80 -10.97 -16.15 -4.53
CA VAL A 80 -11.44 -14.77 -4.76
C VAL A 80 -11.30 -13.94 -3.48
N TYR A 81 -11.66 -14.53 -2.34
CA TYR A 81 -11.44 -13.94 -1.02
C TYR A 81 -9.96 -13.63 -0.76
N LEU A 82 -9.08 -14.59 -1.04
CA LEU A 82 -7.63 -14.46 -0.89
C LEU A 82 -7.08 -13.35 -1.79
N THR A 83 -7.43 -13.36 -3.08
CA THR A 83 -6.93 -12.39 -4.07
C THR A 83 -7.37 -10.97 -3.71
N SER A 84 -8.60 -10.79 -3.21
CA SER A 84 -9.10 -9.49 -2.76
C SER A 84 -8.29 -8.87 -1.62
N GLY A 85 -7.64 -9.68 -0.80
CA GLY A 85 -6.74 -9.22 0.26
C GLY A 85 -5.28 -9.07 -0.19
N LEU A 86 -4.82 -9.98 -1.08
CA LEU A 86 -3.43 -9.96 -1.57
C LEU A 86 -3.14 -8.79 -2.51
N VAL A 87 -4.10 -8.38 -3.34
CA VAL A 87 -3.89 -7.27 -4.30
C VAL A 87 -3.53 -5.95 -3.60
N PRO A 88 -4.27 -5.46 -2.61
CA PRO A 88 -3.85 -4.28 -1.85
C PRO A 88 -2.56 -4.52 -1.06
N TRP A 89 -2.34 -5.74 -0.54
CA TRP A 89 -1.12 -6.07 0.18
C TRP A 89 0.15 -5.99 -0.69
N PHE A 90 0.11 -6.53 -1.90
CA PHE A 90 1.26 -6.44 -2.82
C PHE A 90 1.65 -5.00 -3.11
N PHE A 91 0.66 -4.14 -3.33
CA PHE A 91 0.93 -2.71 -3.52
C PHE A 91 1.53 -2.08 -2.27
N PHE A 92 0.96 -2.34 -1.09
CA PHE A 92 1.46 -1.80 0.17
C PHE A 92 2.90 -2.21 0.42
N SER A 93 3.19 -3.51 0.38
CA SER A 93 4.52 -4.05 0.70
C SER A 93 5.59 -3.56 -0.28
N GLU A 94 5.28 -3.57 -1.56
CA GLU A 94 6.18 -3.08 -2.62
C GLU A 94 6.43 -1.57 -2.47
N ALA A 95 5.36 -0.78 -2.35
CA ALA A 95 5.47 0.68 -2.27
C ALA A 95 6.19 1.14 -0.99
N VAL A 96 5.95 0.51 0.17
CA VAL A 96 6.67 0.81 1.43
C VAL A 96 8.15 0.46 1.29
N SER A 97 8.47 -0.76 0.82
CA SER A 97 9.85 -1.21 0.66
C SER A 97 10.65 -0.28 -0.27
N GLN A 98 10.09 0.03 -1.45
CA GLN A 98 10.74 0.87 -2.45
C GLN A 98 10.87 2.32 -1.99
N SER A 99 9.84 2.89 -1.37
CA SER A 99 9.88 4.26 -0.91
C SER A 99 10.80 4.46 0.30
N THR A 100 10.99 3.44 1.13
CA THR A 100 11.97 3.45 2.23
C THR A 100 13.38 3.70 1.68
N ASN A 101 13.76 3.05 0.58
CA ASN A 101 15.10 3.15 -0.01
C ASN A 101 15.23 4.29 -1.05
N ALA A 102 14.17 5.05 -1.30
CA ALA A 102 14.13 6.04 -2.37
C ALA A 102 15.28 7.07 -2.33
N LEU A 103 15.65 7.57 -1.15
CA LEU A 103 16.72 8.57 -1.03
C LEU A 103 18.11 7.94 -1.19
N LEU A 104 18.30 6.69 -0.80
CA LEU A 104 19.55 5.94 -1.00
C LEU A 104 19.78 5.64 -2.48
N GLU A 105 18.75 5.19 -3.20
CA GLU A 105 18.84 4.86 -4.62
C GLU A 105 19.06 6.12 -5.50
N TYR A 106 18.44 7.24 -5.13
CA TYR A 106 18.57 8.51 -5.82
C TYR A 106 19.59 9.46 -5.16
N ASN A 107 20.65 8.92 -4.50
CA ASN A 107 21.65 9.71 -3.78
C ASN A 107 22.27 10.83 -4.63
N TYR A 108 22.50 10.58 -5.93
CA TYR A 108 23.02 11.57 -6.88
C TYR A 108 22.09 12.77 -7.09
N LEU A 109 20.75 12.60 -6.91
CA LEU A 109 19.79 13.71 -6.94
C LEU A 109 19.74 14.45 -5.59
N VAL A 110 19.93 13.72 -4.48
CA VAL A 110 19.92 14.30 -3.13
C VAL A 110 21.05 15.30 -2.96
N LYS A 111 22.23 15.03 -3.57
CA LYS A 111 23.40 15.92 -3.56
C LYS A 111 23.24 17.16 -4.44
N LYS A 112 22.21 17.24 -5.30
CA LYS A 112 21.97 18.42 -6.16
C LYS A 112 21.13 19.46 -5.44
N VAL A 113 21.68 20.62 -5.18
CA VAL A 113 21.04 21.73 -4.43
C VAL A 113 19.69 22.14 -5.01
N VAL A 114 19.53 22.10 -6.32
CA VAL A 114 18.31 22.59 -7.01
C VAL A 114 17.20 21.54 -7.02
N PHE A 115 17.49 20.26 -6.70
CA PHE A 115 16.50 19.19 -6.82
C PHE A 115 15.58 19.09 -5.59
N LYS A 116 14.28 18.90 -5.84
CA LYS A 116 13.27 18.76 -4.79
C LYS A 116 13.20 17.31 -4.28
N ILE A 117 14.06 16.96 -3.34
CA ILE A 117 14.19 15.59 -2.82
C ILE A 117 12.92 15.02 -2.17
N SER A 118 11.99 15.90 -1.73
CA SER A 118 10.69 15.51 -1.15
C SER A 118 9.78 14.74 -2.12
N ILE A 119 10.04 14.83 -3.44
CA ILE A 119 9.24 14.10 -4.44
C ILE A 119 9.68 12.63 -4.61
N LEU A 120 10.89 12.26 -4.15
CA LEU A 120 11.48 10.95 -4.42
C LEU A 120 10.66 9.76 -3.86
N PRO A 121 10.15 9.80 -2.61
CA PRO A 121 9.28 8.73 -2.12
C PRO A 121 8.00 8.56 -2.95
N LEU A 122 7.39 9.67 -3.38
CA LEU A 122 6.17 9.64 -4.21
C LEU A 122 6.43 9.02 -5.59
N ILE A 123 7.63 9.22 -6.17
CA ILE A 123 8.02 8.59 -7.43
C ILE A 123 7.95 7.07 -7.33
N LYS A 124 8.46 6.48 -6.24
CA LYS A 124 8.42 5.04 -5.98
C LYS A 124 6.99 4.52 -5.80
N ILE A 125 6.16 5.27 -5.07
CA ILE A 125 4.76 4.92 -4.84
C ILE A 125 3.99 4.90 -6.17
N ILE A 126 4.14 5.92 -7.02
CA ILE A 126 3.47 5.96 -8.33
C ILE A 126 3.99 4.86 -9.26
N ALA A 127 5.29 4.54 -9.23
CA ALA A 127 5.83 3.42 -9.98
C ALA A 127 5.20 2.08 -9.55
N ALA A 128 4.98 1.86 -8.24
CA ALA A 128 4.26 0.70 -7.73
C ALA A 128 2.76 0.71 -8.10
N CYS A 129 2.12 1.89 -8.21
CA CYS A 129 0.74 2.00 -8.66
C CYS A 129 0.50 1.42 -10.07
N PHE A 130 1.48 1.45 -10.98
CA PHE A 130 1.30 0.85 -12.31
C PHE A 130 1.05 -0.66 -12.22
N ILE A 131 1.79 -1.35 -11.34
CA ILE A 131 1.60 -2.78 -11.08
C ILE A 131 0.27 -3.00 -10.36
N HIS A 132 -0.06 -2.17 -9.38
CA HIS A 132 -1.30 -2.26 -8.62
C HIS A 132 -2.55 -2.16 -9.51
N VAL A 133 -2.60 -1.19 -10.42
CA VAL A 133 -3.73 -1.04 -11.36
C VAL A 133 -3.92 -2.30 -12.21
N PHE A 134 -2.83 -2.91 -12.66
CA PHE A 134 -2.90 -4.19 -13.37
C PHE A 134 -3.52 -5.28 -12.51
N PHE A 135 -3.08 -5.44 -11.24
CA PHE A 135 -3.61 -6.48 -10.35
C PHE A 135 -5.05 -6.20 -9.90
N VAL A 136 -5.48 -4.95 -9.78
CA VAL A 136 -6.90 -4.60 -9.61
C VAL A 136 -7.70 -5.06 -10.83
N GLY A 137 -7.17 -4.87 -12.04
CA GLY A 137 -7.78 -5.40 -13.27
C GLY A 137 -7.89 -6.92 -13.27
N VAL A 138 -6.84 -7.64 -12.83
CA VAL A 138 -6.86 -9.10 -12.69
C VAL A 138 -7.88 -9.55 -11.64
N LEU A 139 -7.95 -8.85 -10.49
CA LEU A 139 -8.95 -9.11 -9.45
C LEU A 139 -10.38 -8.98 -9.98
N LEU A 140 -10.65 -7.90 -10.72
CA LEU A 140 -11.96 -7.69 -11.36
C LEU A 140 -12.25 -8.76 -12.43
N LEU A 141 -11.26 -9.17 -13.21
CA LEU A 141 -11.40 -10.26 -14.16
C LEU A 141 -11.80 -11.56 -13.46
N ILE A 142 -11.09 -11.94 -12.38
CA ILE A 142 -11.44 -13.12 -11.59
C ILE A 142 -12.85 -12.99 -11.02
N TYR A 143 -13.19 -11.83 -10.45
CA TYR A 143 -14.52 -11.53 -9.90
C TYR A 143 -15.63 -11.78 -10.93
N PHE A 144 -15.51 -11.25 -12.15
CA PHE A 144 -16.49 -11.47 -13.21
C PHE A 144 -16.51 -12.90 -13.75
N LEU A 145 -15.36 -13.59 -13.82
CA LEU A 145 -15.32 -15.00 -14.24
C LEU A 145 -16.02 -15.94 -13.26
N TYR A 146 -16.09 -15.57 -11.97
CA TYR A 146 -16.89 -16.30 -10.98
C TYR A 146 -18.39 -15.94 -11.02
N GLY A 147 -18.84 -15.16 -12.00
CA GLY A 147 -20.25 -14.84 -12.22
C GLY A 147 -20.81 -13.70 -11.39
N TYR A 148 -19.97 -12.97 -10.67
CA TYR A 148 -20.41 -11.77 -9.93
C TYR A 148 -20.72 -10.64 -10.91
N GLY A 149 -21.87 -9.97 -10.70
CA GLY A 149 -22.32 -8.86 -11.54
C GLY A 149 -21.63 -7.54 -11.22
N PHE A 150 -21.76 -6.59 -12.14
CA PHE A 150 -21.32 -5.22 -11.88
C PHE A 150 -22.17 -4.58 -10.79
N THR A 151 -21.51 -3.99 -9.77
CA THR A 151 -22.15 -3.23 -8.70
C THR A 151 -21.52 -1.85 -8.58
N PRO A 152 -22.28 -0.80 -8.18
CA PRO A 152 -21.70 0.53 -7.95
C PRO A 152 -20.61 0.55 -6.86
N TYR A 153 -20.61 -0.43 -5.95
CA TYR A 153 -19.63 -0.57 -4.89
C TYR A 153 -18.20 -0.80 -5.41
N LEU A 154 -18.05 -1.33 -6.64
CA LEU A 154 -16.74 -1.53 -7.27
C LEU A 154 -15.95 -0.22 -7.44
N PHE A 155 -16.63 0.92 -7.57
CA PHE A 155 -15.94 2.22 -7.63
C PHE A 155 -15.16 2.55 -6.34
N GLN A 156 -15.52 1.95 -5.21
CA GLN A 156 -14.80 2.13 -3.95
C GLN A 156 -13.39 1.52 -3.97
N LEU A 157 -13.09 0.60 -4.89
CA LEU A 157 -11.72 0.10 -5.09
C LEU A 157 -10.74 1.23 -5.41
N VAL A 158 -11.18 2.25 -6.17
CA VAL A 158 -10.37 3.45 -6.45
C VAL A 158 -10.15 4.25 -5.17
N TYR A 159 -11.18 4.42 -4.35
CA TYR A 159 -11.08 5.11 -3.06
C TYR A 159 -10.10 4.40 -2.11
N TYR A 160 -10.21 3.08 -1.94
CA TYR A 160 -9.32 2.32 -1.07
C TYR A 160 -7.89 2.23 -1.61
N SER A 161 -7.70 2.20 -2.93
CA SER A 161 -6.37 2.32 -3.54
C SER A 161 -5.74 3.68 -3.26
N PHE A 162 -6.52 4.75 -3.29
CA PHE A 162 -6.08 6.10 -2.90
C PHE A 162 -5.73 6.15 -1.41
N CYS A 163 -6.57 5.63 -0.52
CA CYS A 163 -6.29 5.52 0.91
C CYS A 163 -4.95 4.81 1.17
N MET A 164 -4.71 3.71 0.46
CA MET A 164 -3.45 2.96 0.54
C MET A 164 -2.25 3.82 0.13
N ALA A 165 -2.34 4.52 -1.00
CA ALA A 165 -1.25 5.37 -1.48
C ALA A 165 -0.91 6.50 -0.49
N ILE A 166 -1.92 7.10 0.17
CA ILE A 166 -1.70 8.13 1.19
C ILE A 166 -1.10 7.54 2.47
N LEU A 167 -1.55 6.36 2.91
CA LEU A 167 -0.96 5.66 4.06
C LEU A 167 0.52 5.34 3.80
N VAL A 168 0.84 4.78 2.64
CA VAL A 168 2.23 4.50 2.24
C VAL A 168 3.05 5.78 2.21
N LEU A 169 2.52 6.87 1.65
CA LEU A 169 3.23 8.15 1.61
C LEU A 169 3.52 8.70 3.02
N ALA A 170 2.56 8.55 3.94
CA ALA A 170 2.71 8.94 5.35
C ALA A 170 3.87 8.21 6.03
N LEU A 171 3.95 6.89 5.85
CA LEU A 171 5.04 6.06 6.38
C LEU A 171 6.37 6.36 5.69
N SER A 172 6.35 6.57 4.38
CA SER A 172 7.54 6.74 3.54
C SER A 172 8.37 7.94 3.96
N TYR A 173 7.77 9.07 4.34
CA TYR A 173 8.54 10.24 4.78
C TYR A 173 9.35 9.97 6.05
N THR A 174 8.83 9.14 6.95
CA THR A 174 9.59 8.71 8.13
C THR A 174 10.71 7.76 7.73
N PHE A 175 10.37 6.68 7.03
CA PHE A 175 11.32 5.60 6.75
C PHE A 175 12.45 6.04 5.83
N CYS A 176 12.16 6.75 4.74
CA CYS A 176 13.20 7.22 3.82
C CYS A 176 14.15 8.25 4.44
N SER A 177 13.69 8.99 5.46
CA SER A 177 14.54 9.94 6.18
C SER A 177 15.47 9.26 7.17
N VAL A 178 14.95 8.27 7.90
CA VAL A 178 15.70 7.59 8.94
C VAL A 178 16.70 6.59 8.35
N VAL A 179 16.36 5.92 7.23
CA VAL A 179 17.23 4.92 6.60
C VAL A 179 18.59 5.47 6.17
N ILE A 180 18.69 6.76 5.89
CA ILE A 180 19.96 7.42 5.52
C ILE A 180 20.98 7.32 6.67
N PHE A 181 20.50 7.50 7.90
CA PHE A 181 21.32 7.48 9.11
C PHE A 181 21.41 6.07 9.74
N PHE A 182 20.39 5.26 9.53
CA PHE A 182 20.29 3.90 10.07
C PHE A 182 19.85 2.93 8.96
N ARG A 183 20.84 2.37 8.25
CA ARG A 183 20.64 1.52 7.06
C ARG A 183 19.88 0.22 7.35
N ASP A 184 20.02 -0.31 8.59
CA ASP A 184 19.33 -1.53 9.00
C ASP A 184 17.81 -1.37 9.06
N LEU A 185 17.30 -0.12 9.05
CA LEU A 185 15.86 0.15 8.95
C LEU A 185 15.21 -0.56 7.77
N SER A 186 15.91 -0.71 6.64
CA SER A 186 15.37 -1.44 5.47
C SER A 186 15.05 -2.90 5.82
N GLN A 187 15.90 -3.56 6.62
CA GLN A 187 15.67 -4.92 7.08
C GLN A 187 14.54 -4.99 8.11
N ILE A 188 14.52 -4.03 9.05
CA ILE A 188 13.42 -3.93 10.04
C ILE A 188 12.07 -3.75 9.33
N VAL A 189 12.00 -2.89 8.31
CA VAL A 189 10.78 -2.70 7.51
C VAL A 189 10.40 -4.00 6.78
N ALA A 190 11.36 -4.73 6.20
CA ALA A 190 11.09 -6.00 5.53
C ALA A 190 10.50 -7.04 6.51
N ILE A 191 11.05 -7.16 7.73
CA ILE A 191 10.53 -8.03 8.77
C ILE A 191 9.14 -7.58 9.23
N ALA A 192 8.95 -6.27 9.43
CA ALA A 192 7.65 -5.70 9.81
C ALA A 192 6.57 -5.96 8.75
N LEU A 193 6.93 -5.88 7.46
CA LEU A 193 6.04 -6.25 6.36
C LEU A 193 5.69 -7.75 6.39
N GLN A 194 6.66 -8.62 6.64
CA GLN A 194 6.42 -10.06 6.74
C GLN A 194 5.47 -10.40 7.90
N ILE A 195 5.67 -9.80 9.08
CA ILE A 195 4.75 -9.94 10.21
C ILE A 195 3.38 -9.33 9.88
N GLY A 196 3.36 -8.14 9.27
CA GLY A 196 2.16 -7.41 8.91
C GLY A 196 1.22 -8.19 7.98
N MET A 197 1.76 -9.03 7.10
CA MET A 197 0.98 -9.90 6.22
C MET A 197 0.11 -10.87 7.02
N TRP A 198 0.64 -11.45 8.11
CA TRP A 198 -0.10 -12.36 8.98
C TRP A 198 -0.96 -11.63 10.00
N ALA A 199 -0.52 -10.46 10.47
CA ALA A 199 -1.27 -9.61 11.38
C ALA A 199 -2.45 -8.87 10.69
N THR A 200 -2.50 -8.87 9.36
CA THR A 200 -3.67 -8.39 8.61
C THR A 200 -4.49 -9.60 8.16
N PRO A 201 -5.82 -9.62 8.34
CA PRO A 201 -6.66 -10.77 7.97
C PRO A 201 -6.79 -10.89 6.44
N ILE A 202 -5.67 -11.25 5.76
CA ILE A 202 -5.60 -11.45 4.31
C ILE A 202 -6.00 -12.88 3.96
N MET A 203 -5.38 -13.87 4.62
CA MET A 203 -5.58 -15.30 4.34
C MET A 203 -6.63 -15.93 5.24
N TRP A 204 -7.11 -15.20 6.24
CA TRP A 204 -8.07 -15.66 7.24
C TRP A 204 -9.14 -14.61 7.48
N SER A 205 -10.30 -15.04 7.98
CA SER A 205 -11.42 -14.12 8.23
C SER A 205 -11.37 -13.60 9.66
N ILE A 206 -11.64 -12.30 9.83
CA ILE A 206 -11.75 -11.64 11.14
C ILE A 206 -12.85 -12.26 11.99
N THR A 207 -13.85 -12.90 11.39
CA THR A 207 -14.94 -13.58 12.08
C THR A 207 -14.46 -14.68 13.02
N ARG A 208 -13.26 -15.25 12.77
CA ARG A 208 -12.66 -16.29 13.64
C ARG A 208 -12.26 -15.78 15.02
N VAL A 209 -12.04 -14.48 15.15
CA VAL A 209 -11.63 -13.82 16.41
C VAL A 209 -12.69 -12.82 16.90
N GLU A 210 -13.87 -12.84 16.31
CA GLU A 210 -14.99 -11.97 16.68
C GLU A 210 -15.35 -12.13 18.17
N GLY A 211 -15.57 -11.02 18.88
CA GLY A 211 -15.84 -11.00 20.31
C GLY A 211 -14.60 -11.16 21.21
N THR A 212 -13.39 -11.33 20.64
CA THR A 212 -12.15 -11.41 21.42
C THR A 212 -11.39 -10.08 21.41
N VAL A 213 -10.43 -9.93 22.34
CA VAL A 213 -9.50 -8.75 22.35
C VAL A 213 -8.71 -8.65 21.05
N PHE A 214 -8.42 -9.79 20.40
CA PHE A 214 -7.68 -9.84 19.14
C PHE A 214 -8.43 -9.14 18.01
N GLU A 215 -9.76 -9.20 17.97
CA GLU A 215 -10.56 -8.46 16.98
C GLU A 215 -10.23 -6.96 17.02
N THR A 216 -10.20 -6.39 18.23
CA THR A 216 -9.87 -4.97 18.41
C THR A 216 -8.44 -4.67 17.97
N ILE A 217 -7.47 -5.51 18.35
CA ILE A 217 -6.06 -5.34 17.97
C ILE A 217 -5.90 -5.35 16.45
N PHE A 218 -6.52 -6.28 15.75
CA PHE A 218 -6.44 -6.36 14.29
C PHE A 218 -7.17 -5.19 13.60
N LYS A 219 -8.27 -4.71 14.16
CA LYS A 219 -9.00 -3.52 13.65
C LYS A 219 -8.22 -2.22 13.85
N LEU A 220 -7.31 -2.15 14.84
CA LEU A 220 -6.40 -1.01 15.01
C LEU A 220 -5.31 -0.95 13.93
N ASN A 221 -5.07 -2.02 13.18
CA ASN A 221 -4.17 -1.96 12.03
C ASN A 221 -4.85 -1.17 10.88
N PRO A 222 -4.29 -0.04 10.42
CA PRO A 222 -4.90 0.75 9.33
C PRO A 222 -5.03 -0.03 8.02
N LEU A 223 -4.21 -1.07 7.80
CA LEU A 223 -4.34 -1.96 6.65
C LEU A 223 -5.61 -2.80 6.69
N TYR A 224 -6.12 -3.12 7.89
CA TYR A 224 -7.40 -3.81 8.04
C TYR A 224 -8.52 -3.04 7.34
N TYR A 225 -8.60 -1.72 7.56
CA TYR A 225 -9.61 -0.87 6.92
C TYR A 225 -9.59 -1.01 5.39
N ILE A 226 -8.41 -1.03 4.80
CA ILE A 226 -8.26 -1.09 3.33
C ILE A 226 -8.58 -2.49 2.80
N VAL A 227 -8.01 -3.54 3.41
CA VAL A 227 -8.27 -4.95 3.00
C VAL A 227 -9.76 -5.29 3.15
N ASN A 228 -10.36 -4.91 4.29
CA ASN A 228 -11.78 -5.09 4.50
C ASN A 228 -12.61 -4.27 3.49
N GLY A 229 -12.17 -3.04 3.20
CA GLY A 229 -12.80 -2.17 2.22
C GLY A 229 -12.83 -2.75 0.81
N TYR A 230 -11.77 -3.41 0.36
CA TYR A 230 -11.76 -4.16 -0.89
C TYR A 230 -12.83 -5.25 -0.90
N ARG A 231 -12.91 -6.03 0.19
CA ARG A 231 -13.92 -7.09 0.34
C ARG A 231 -15.34 -6.56 0.40
N GLN A 232 -15.57 -5.48 1.13
CA GLN A 232 -16.88 -4.83 1.19
C GLN A 232 -17.30 -4.26 -0.16
N SER A 233 -16.35 -3.75 -0.96
CA SER A 233 -16.60 -3.27 -2.31
C SER A 233 -16.99 -4.38 -3.28
N LEU A 234 -16.42 -5.58 -3.12
CA LEU A 234 -16.64 -6.72 -4.00
C LEU A 234 -17.86 -7.57 -3.57
N PHE A 235 -17.99 -7.86 -2.26
CA PHE A 235 -18.91 -8.88 -1.75
C PHE A 235 -19.87 -8.38 -0.68
N GLY A 236 -19.44 -7.44 0.17
CA GLY A 236 -20.24 -6.96 1.30
C GLY A 236 -21.29 -5.94 0.91
N HIS A 237 -21.11 -5.24 -0.22
CA HIS A 237 -22.01 -4.22 -0.75
C HIS A 237 -22.33 -3.10 0.25
N THR A 238 -21.32 -2.69 1.03
CA THR A 238 -21.44 -1.59 1.98
C THR A 238 -20.57 -0.42 1.54
N TRP A 239 -21.06 0.82 1.75
CA TRP A 239 -20.29 2.02 1.44
C TRP A 239 -19.31 2.36 2.58
N PHE A 240 -18.15 2.93 2.26
CA PHE A 240 -17.11 3.33 3.23
C PHE A 240 -17.63 4.27 4.33
N PHE A 241 -18.66 5.07 4.06
CA PHE A 241 -19.24 6.00 5.03
C PHE A 241 -20.24 5.32 5.99
N GLN A 242 -20.68 4.10 5.71
CA GLN A 242 -21.53 3.34 6.63
C GLN A 242 -20.71 2.90 7.87
N ASP A 243 -19.45 2.54 7.66
CA ASP A 243 -18.50 2.26 8.74
C ASP A 243 -17.69 3.53 9.10
N TRP A 244 -18.39 4.63 9.42
CA TRP A 244 -17.77 5.94 9.63
C TRP A 244 -16.72 5.94 10.74
N GLN A 245 -16.85 5.09 11.76
CA GLN A 245 -15.90 4.98 12.88
C GLN A 245 -14.53 4.47 12.37
N LEU A 246 -14.51 3.41 11.58
CA LEU A 246 -13.28 2.87 10.98
C LEU A 246 -12.69 3.85 9.96
N THR A 247 -13.55 4.51 9.19
CA THR A 247 -13.12 5.53 8.21
C THR A 247 -12.46 6.71 8.91
N LEU A 248 -13.07 7.23 9.98
CA LEU A 248 -12.50 8.33 10.76
C LEU A 248 -11.18 7.91 11.42
N TYR A 249 -11.15 6.74 12.05
CA TYR A 249 -9.94 6.19 12.64
C TYR A 249 -8.79 6.11 11.63
N PHE A 250 -9.05 5.53 10.46
CA PHE A 250 -8.06 5.41 9.40
C PHE A 250 -7.46 6.75 9.00
N TRP A 251 -8.32 7.75 8.75
CA TRP A 251 -7.85 9.08 8.33
C TRP A 251 -7.11 9.82 9.44
N VAL A 252 -7.57 9.73 10.68
CA VAL A 252 -6.88 10.33 11.84
C VAL A 252 -5.48 9.73 11.98
N VAL A 253 -5.36 8.41 11.99
CA VAL A 253 -4.06 7.72 12.09
C VAL A 253 -3.15 8.10 10.92
N THR A 254 -3.68 8.08 9.70
CA THR A 254 -2.89 8.40 8.49
C THR A 254 -2.41 9.85 8.49
N ILE A 255 -3.25 10.81 8.91
CA ILE A 255 -2.87 12.23 9.03
C ILE A 255 -1.81 12.41 10.11
N LEU A 256 -1.94 11.75 11.26
CA LEU A 256 -0.93 11.81 12.33
C LEU A 256 0.42 11.25 11.86
N LEU A 257 0.41 10.10 11.17
CA LEU A 257 1.61 9.51 10.58
C LEU A 257 2.24 10.43 9.53
N PHE A 258 1.43 11.05 8.68
CA PHE A 258 1.92 12.00 7.67
C PHE A 258 2.51 13.27 8.31
N ALA A 259 1.87 13.79 9.35
CA ALA A 259 2.38 14.94 10.11
C ALA A 259 3.72 14.61 10.77
N PHE A 260 3.80 13.47 11.44
CA PHE A 260 5.04 12.98 12.07
C PHE A 260 6.15 12.79 11.02
N GLY A 261 5.87 12.08 9.92
CA GLY A 261 6.83 11.85 8.84
C GLY A 261 7.32 13.16 8.20
N THR A 262 6.42 14.13 8.02
CA THR A 262 6.77 15.46 7.51
C THR A 262 7.74 16.19 8.43
N VAL A 263 7.51 16.13 9.74
CA VAL A 263 8.40 16.76 10.75
C VAL A 263 9.77 16.10 10.73
N VAL A 264 9.81 14.75 10.77
CA VAL A 264 11.06 13.97 10.72
C VAL A 264 11.84 14.29 9.45
N PHE A 265 11.19 14.22 8.29
CA PHE A 265 11.80 14.53 7.00
C PHE A 265 12.43 15.92 6.97
N LYS A 266 11.66 16.94 7.37
CA LYS A 266 12.15 18.34 7.34
C LYS A 266 13.27 18.60 8.33
N ARG A 267 13.26 17.94 9.47
CA ARG A 267 14.32 18.06 10.49
C ARG A 267 15.63 17.42 10.02
N LEU A 268 15.54 16.27 9.37
CA LEU A 268 16.71 15.50 8.91
C LEU A 268 17.23 15.95 7.54
N LYS A 269 16.39 16.56 6.71
CA LYS A 269 16.72 16.99 5.34
C LYS A 269 18.04 17.77 5.20
N PRO A 270 18.39 18.74 6.08
CA PRO A 270 19.66 19.49 5.95
C PRO A 270 20.91 18.60 6.00
N HIS A 271 20.82 17.45 6.69
CA HIS A 271 21.95 16.54 6.92
C HIS A 271 22.05 15.40 5.89
N PHE A 272 21.09 15.30 4.95
CA PHE A 272 21.07 14.17 4.00
C PHE A 272 22.29 14.18 3.07
N ALA A 273 22.69 15.35 2.59
CA ALA A 273 23.82 15.46 1.66
C ALA A 273 25.18 15.13 2.32
N ASP A 274 25.28 15.32 3.64
CA ASP A 274 26.51 15.09 4.38
C ASP A 274 26.74 13.59 4.69
N VAL A 275 25.64 12.80 4.73
CA VAL A 275 25.67 11.38 5.12
C VAL A 275 25.65 10.47 3.90
N LEU A 276 25.04 10.88 2.79
CA LEU A 276 24.94 10.14 1.53
C LEU A 276 26.19 10.35 0.65
#